data_59e3651d0ef574ae772d7355a72787d8
#
_entry.id   59e3651d0ef574ae772d7355a72787d8
#
_cell.length_a   1.000
_cell.length_b   1.000
_cell.length_c   1.000
_cell.angle_alpha   90.00
_cell.angle_beta   90.00
_cell.angle_gamma   90.00
#
_symmetry.space_group_name_H-M   'P 1'
#
loop_
_entity.id
_entity.type
_entity.pdbx_description
1 polymer ?
#
loop_
_entity_poly.entity_id
_entity_poly.type
_entity_poly.pdbx_seq_one_letter_code
_entity_poly.pdbx_strand_id
1 'polypeptide(L)'
;VELSIDVISDILQFSTFDSKELDKERGVILQEIGMYADEPDSIVADKFDELAYPDQPMGRSILGTSEIIKSISSDEVEGFMKGFYNPKKMVFSVSGNFEEDKIIKLVEEKFQNLPHGDDDYIPKSSYVGGEYRQEKNLEQVKLLLGFEGVDIHSDLYYATRVYSTLLGSGMSSRLFQEIREKRGLVYSIYSSGDFFSDSGIFYVYAGTGHKEVKELIPVLCDQLNINANTFTEEELTKTKAKFKVGILKGEESISTRCRSNASSYLMHNKVRSPDEFISKIDSVQLEDLEKARKKNITILVVTNGA
;
A
#
# COMPACT_ATOMS: atom_id res chain seq x y z
N VAL A 1 -1.14 26.67 -12.16
CA VAL A 1 -0.34 25.63 -12.83
C VAL A 1 1.12 26.07 -12.96
N GLU A 2 1.43 27.23 -13.57
CA GLU A 2 2.80 27.71 -13.76
C GLU A 2 3.58 27.81 -12.46
N LEU A 3 3.03 28.45 -11.42
CA LEU A 3 3.64 28.55 -10.11
C LEU A 3 3.90 27.15 -9.48
N SER A 4 2.97 26.22 -9.66
CA SER A 4 3.15 24.85 -9.13
C SER A 4 4.31 24.13 -9.82
N ILE A 5 4.44 24.25 -11.14
CA ILE A 5 5.55 23.67 -11.90
C ILE A 5 6.87 24.32 -11.50
N ASP A 6 6.88 25.65 -11.35
CA ASP A 6 8.05 26.41 -10.92
C ASP A 6 8.56 25.95 -9.56
N VAL A 7 7.68 25.90 -8.55
CA VAL A 7 8.02 25.44 -7.19
C VAL A 7 8.49 23.99 -7.18
N ILE A 8 7.80 23.09 -7.88
CA ILE A 8 8.19 21.67 -7.92
C ILE A 8 9.55 21.51 -8.61
N SER A 9 9.78 22.22 -9.71
CA SER A 9 11.06 22.17 -10.43
C SER A 9 12.22 22.69 -9.57
N ASP A 10 11.99 23.75 -8.80
CA ASP A 10 12.98 24.31 -7.87
C ASP A 10 13.35 23.32 -6.77
N ILE A 11 12.34 22.76 -6.09
CA ILE A 11 12.54 21.76 -5.02
C ILE A 11 13.30 20.53 -5.54
N LEU A 12 12.97 20.02 -6.72
CA LEU A 12 13.59 18.81 -7.26
C LEU A 12 15.00 19.01 -7.82
N GLN A 13 15.43 20.25 -8.08
CA GLN A 13 16.72 20.52 -8.72
C GLN A 13 17.67 21.34 -7.86
N PHE A 14 17.13 22.20 -6.99
CA PHE A 14 17.89 23.23 -6.31
C PHE A 14 17.70 23.25 -4.80
N SER A 15 17.22 22.15 -4.21
CA SER A 15 17.14 22.02 -2.74
C SER A 15 18.50 22.20 -2.10
N THR A 16 18.57 23.06 -1.10
CA THR A 16 19.86 23.44 -0.44
C THR A 16 20.19 22.59 0.78
N PHE A 17 19.21 21.90 1.35
CA PHE A 17 19.36 21.10 2.58
C PHE A 17 20.13 21.83 3.68
N ASP A 18 19.78 23.11 3.92
CA ASP A 18 20.43 23.92 4.95
C ASP A 18 20.43 23.20 6.30
N SER A 19 21.58 23.16 6.97
CA SER A 19 21.77 22.38 8.18
C SER A 19 20.84 22.79 9.34
N LYS A 20 20.50 24.08 9.44
CA LYS A 20 19.59 24.58 10.48
C LYS A 20 18.14 24.17 10.21
N GLU A 21 17.74 24.18 8.94
CA GLU A 21 16.40 23.70 8.55
C GLU A 21 16.32 22.17 8.68
N LEU A 22 17.38 21.45 8.33
CA LEU A 22 17.48 20.01 8.57
C LEU A 22 17.38 19.65 10.06
N ASP A 23 17.98 20.44 10.95
CA ASP A 23 17.89 20.21 12.40
C ASP A 23 16.45 20.44 12.93
N LYS A 24 15.71 21.40 12.37
CA LYS A 24 14.30 21.60 12.70
C LYS A 24 13.46 20.40 12.24
N GLU A 25 13.63 20.00 10.98
CA GLU A 25 12.92 18.86 10.39
C GLU A 25 13.22 17.56 11.12
N ARG A 26 14.46 17.34 11.52
CA ARG A 26 14.87 16.24 12.40
C ARG A 26 14.04 16.17 13.68
N GLY A 27 13.79 17.33 14.30
CA GLY A 27 12.92 17.44 15.48
C GLY A 27 11.48 17.01 15.19
N VAL A 28 10.95 17.40 14.04
CA VAL A 28 9.60 17.02 13.59
C VAL A 28 9.52 15.52 13.34
N ILE A 29 10.44 14.93 12.57
CA ILE A 29 10.46 13.49 12.28
C ILE A 29 10.61 12.65 13.56
N LEU A 30 11.44 13.08 14.51
CA LEU A 30 11.55 12.37 15.79
C LEU A 30 10.25 12.40 16.61
N GLN A 31 9.47 13.49 16.52
CA GLN A 31 8.12 13.54 17.11
C GLN A 31 7.16 12.62 16.38
N GLU A 32 7.20 12.56 15.04
CA GLU A 32 6.40 11.61 14.26
C GLU A 32 6.72 10.16 14.63
N ILE A 33 8.00 9.78 14.73
CA ILE A 33 8.40 8.46 15.21
C ILE A 33 7.80 8.15 16.60
N GLY A 34 7.80 9.15 17.51
CA GLY A 34 7.16 9.01 18.83
C GLY A 34 5.65 8.78 18.72
N MET A 35 4.96 9.55 17.87
CA MET A 35 3.51 9.40 17.64
C MET A 35 3.19 8.00 17.07
N TYR A 36 3.95 7.54 16.08
CA TYR A 36 3.78 6.20 15.50
C TYR A 36 4.02 5.08 16.53
N ALA A 37 5.00 5.26 17.43
CA ALA A 37 5.27 4.31 18.50
C ALA A 37 4.13 4.23 19.55
N ASP A 38 3.28 5.25 19.63
CA ASP A 38 2.10 5.30 20.51
C ASP A 38 0.81 4.85 19.79
N GLU A 39 0.81 4.77 18.44
CA GLU A 39 -0.34 4.37 17.64
C GLU A 39 -0.32 2.85 17.36
N PRO A 40 -1.23 2.06 17.97
CA PRO A 40 -1.19 0.59 17.84
C PRO A 40 -1.32 0.07 16.41
N ASP A 41 -2.13 0.73 15.59
CA ASP A 41 -2.34 0.31 14.20
C ASP A 41 -1.09 0.55 13.35
N SER A 42 -0.35 1.63 13.61
CA SER A 42 0.93 1.94 12.95
C SER A 42 2.01 0.91 13.32
N ILE A 43 2.10 0.56 14.61
CA ILE A 43 3.04 -0.47 15.09
C ILE A 43 2.77 -1.81 14.40
N VAL A 44 1.50 -2.21 14.32
CA VAL A 44 1.11 -3.48 13.71
C VAL A 44 1.51 -3.49 12.23
N ALA A 45 1.28 -2.40 11.50
CA ALA A 45 1.63 -2.27 10.10
C ALA A 45 3.15 -2.34 9.89
N ASP A 46 3.94 -1.53 10.62
CA ASP A 46 5.41 -1.52 10.49
C ASP A 46 6.02 -2.89 10.83
N LYS A 47 5.53 -3.52 11.91
CA LYS A 47 6.01 -4.86 12.31
C LYS A 47 5.61 -5.96 11.33
N PHE A 48 4.48 -5.79 10.66
CA PHE A 48 4.07 -6.69 9.61
C PHE A 48 5.02 -6.62 8.40
N ASP A 49 5.35 -5.42 7.94
CA ASP A 49 6.27 -5.23 6.82
C ASP A 49 7.68 -5.75 7.16
N GLU A 50 8.18 -5.47 8.38
CA GLU A 50 9.46 -5.98 8.87
C GLU A 50 9.52 -7.51 8.88
N LEU A 51 8.43 -8.19 9.23
CA LEU A 51 8.35 -9.66 9.22
C LEU A 51 8.12 -10.23 7.83
N ALA A 52 7.35 -9.53 7.01
CA ALA A 52 7.12 -9.95 5.63
C ALA A 52 8.42 -9.92 4.82
N TYR A 53 9.29 -8.92 5.08
CA TYR A 53 10.53 -8.68 4.34
C TYR A 53 11.72 -8.36 5.27
N PRO A 54 12.12 -9.29 6.15
CA PRO A 54 13.21 -9.05 7.11
C PRO A 54 14.52 -8.75 6.38
N ASP A 55 15.26 -7.76 6.90
CA ASP A 55 16.56 -7.31 6.37
C ASP A 55 16.54 -6.83 4.91
N GLN A 56 15.36 -6.52 4.38
CA GLN A 56 15.15 -6.05 3.01
C GLN A 56 14.65 -4.60 3.00
N PRO A 57 14.87 -3.83 1.91
CA PRO A 57 14.35 -2.46 1.81
C PRO A 57 12.84 -2.35 2.04
N MET A 58 12.06 -3.33 1.55
CA MET A 58 10.60 -3.37 1.68
C MET A 58 10.09 -3.52 3.11
N GLY A 59 10.89 -4.11 4.01
CA GLY A 59 10.53 -4.29 5.42
C GLY A 59 10.96 -3.15 6.35
N ARG A 60 11.54 -2.08 5.82
CA ARG A 60 11.99 -0.94 6.63
C ARG A 60 10.84 0.01 6.92
N SER A 61 10.77 0.52 8.17
CA SER A 61 9.84 1.60 8.49
C SER A 61 10.09 2.82 7.59
N ILE A 62 9.02 3.41 7.09
CA ILE A 62 9.09 4.61 6.23
C ILE A 62 9.68 5.83 6.95
N LEU A 63 9.56 5.90 8.26
CA LEU A 63 10.14 6.97 9.08
C LEU A 63 11.62 6.75 9.41
N GLY A 64 12.16 5.56 9.12
CA GLY A 64 13.49 5.17 9.56
C GLY A 64 13.57 4.96 11.08
N THR A 65 14.80 4.91 11.62
CA THR A 65 15.02 4.81 13.07
C THR A 65 15.45 6.14 13.68
N SER A 66 15.17 6.34 14.96
CA SER A 66 15.58 7.55 15.67
C SER A 66 17.10 7.78 15.60
N GLU A 67 17.90 6.70 15.54
CA GLU A 67 19.35 6.77 15.44
C GLU A 67 19.78 7.34 14.08
N ILE A 68 19.20 6.83 12.98
CA ILE A 68 19.47 7.32 11.63
C ILE A 68 19.05 8.78 11.51
N ILE A 69 17.83 9.12 11.95
CA ILE A 69 17.33 10.49 11.87
C ILE A 69 18.20 11.47 12.65
N LYS A 70 18.73 11.07 13.81
CA LYS A 70 19.66 11.92 14.60
C LYS A 70 21.00 12.13 13.93
N SER A 71 21.48 11.18 13.14
CA SER A 71 22.82 11.20 12.55
C SER A 71 22.88 11.70 11.12
N ILE A 72 21.78 11.61 10.36
CA ILE A 72 21.78 11.95 8.93
C ILE A 72 22.23 13.40 8.70
N SER A 73 23.15 13.59 7.76
CA SER A 73 23.72 14.90 7.40
C SER A 73 23.09 15.48 6.14
N SER A 74 23.27 16.78 5.92
CA SER A 74 22.85 17.44 4.67
C SER A 74 23.51 16.80 3.44
N ASP A 75 24.78 16.43 3.53
CA ASP A 75 25.53 15.82 2.43
C ASP A 75 24.97 14.43 2.08
N GLU A 76 24.52 13.65 3.06
CA GLU A 76 23.89 12.34 2.84
C GLU A 76 22.52 12.50 2.16
N VAL A 77 21.70 13.48 2.58
CA VAL A 77 20.40 13.76 1.93
C VAL A 77 20.60 14.24 0.49
N GLU A 78 21.57 15.15 0.26
CA GLU A 78 21.92 15.61 -1.08
C GLU A 78 22.45 14.47 -1.95
N GLY A 79 23.32 13.61 -1.39
CA GLY A 79 23.85 12.43 -2.05
C GLY A 79 22.76 11.44 -2.45
N PHE A 80 21.78 11.19 -1.56
CA PHE A 80 20.60 10.39 -1.87
C PHE A 80 19.80 10.97 -3.03
N MET A 81 19.50 12.28 -2.98
CA MET A 81 18.77 12.95 -4.04
C MET A 81 19.49 12.82 -5.39
N LYS A 82 20.80 13.08 -5.42
CA LYS A 82 21.63 12.98 -6.64
C LYS A 82 21.69 11.55 -7.20
N GLY A 83 21.72 10.55 -6.33
CA GLY A 83 21.77 9.14 -6.73
C GLY A 83 20.44 8.60 -7.23
N PHE A 84 19.35 8.92 -6.54
CA PHE A 84 18.04 8.27 -6.80
C PHE A 84 17.09 9.09 -7.66
N TYR A 85 17.23 10.41 -7.73
CA TYR A 85 16.35 11.28 -8.54
C TYR A 85 16.79 11.28 -9.99
N ASN A 86 16.33 10.26 -10.72
CA ASN A 86 16.65 10.08 -12.14
C ASN A 86 15.42 10.37 -13.00
N PRO A 87 15.49 11.27 -14.02
CA PRO A 87 14.38 11.57 -14.92
C PRO A 87 13.74 10.35 -15.56
N LYS A 88 14.51 9.27 -15.82
CA LYS A 88 13.99 8.01 -16.33
C LYS A 88 13.04 7.28 -15.34
N LYS A 89 13.13 7.59 -14.06
CA LYS A 89 12.29 7.03 -12.98
C LYS A 89 11.23 8.01 -12.48
N MET A 90 11.06 9.15 -13.15
CA MET A 90 10.12 10.19 -12.78
C MET A 90 9.02 10.32 -13.84
N VAL A 91 7.81 10.59 -13.37
CA VAL A 91 6.65 10.89 -14.24
C VAL A 91 6.03 12.20 -13.79
N PHE A 92 5.91 13.13 -14.70
CA PHE A 92 5.11 14.33 -14.52
C PHE A 92 3.69 14.05 -15.00
N SER A 93 2.72 14.21 -14.11
CA SER A 93 1.29 14.01 -14.42
C SER A 93 0.50 15.26 -14.09
N VAL A 94 -0.36 15.66 -15.01
CA VAL A 94 -1.28 16.78 -14.82
C VAL A 94 -2.68 16.38 -15.25
N SER A 95 -3.67 16.82 -14.51
CA SER A 95 -5.08 16.62 -14.84
C SER A 95 -5.88 17.87 -14.52
N GLY A 96 -6.87 18.20 -15.36
CA GLY A 96 -7.71 19.37 -15.20
C GLY A 96 -7.88 20.16 -16.48
N ASN A 97 -8.17 21.45 -16.34
CA ASN A 97 -8.30 22.36 -17.47
C ASN A 97 -6.97 23.10 -17.72
N PHE A 98 -6.23 22.72 -18.78
CA PHE A 98 -4.94 23.32 -19.13
C PHE A 98 -4.71 23.23 -20.65
N GLU A 99 -3.76 24.02 -21.14
CA GLU A 99 -3.27 23.98 -22.52
C GLU A 99 -2.05 23.04 -22.59
N GLU A 100 -2.20 21.90 -23.29
CA GLU A 100 -1.19 20.83 -23.32
C GLU A 100 0.18 21.34 -23.80
N ASP A 101 0.24 22.00 -24.95
CA ASP A 101 1.49 22.51 -25.51
C ASP A 101 2.22 23.49 -24.59
N LYS A 102 1.46 24.27 -23.83
CA LYS A 102 2.01 25.21 -22.84
C LYS A 102 2.64 24.48 -21.66
N ILE A 103 1.97 23.44 -21.18
CA ILE A 103 2.49 22.63 -20.07
C ILE A 103 3.74 21.88 -20.50
N ILE A 104 3.74 21.24 -21.66
CA ILE A 104 4.90 20.52 -22.19
C ILE A 104 6.11 21.43 -22.26
N LYS A 105 5.98 22.60 -22.92
CA LYS A 105 7.07 23.58 -23.02
C LYS A 105 7.59 24.04 -21.66
N LEU A 106 6.68 24.30 -20.72
CA LEU A 106 7.06 24.74 -19.38
C LEU A 106 7.81 23.64 -18.60
N VAL A 107 7.38 22.39 -18.71
CA VAL A 107 8.06 21.26 -18.10
C VAL A 107 9.44 21.04 -18.73
N GLU A 108 9.54 21.06 -20.07
CA GLU A 108 10.81 20.96 -20.79
C GLU A 108 11.79 22.08 -20.40
N GLU A 109 11.31 23.31 -20.24
CA GLU A 109 12.12 24.46 -19.82
C GLU A 109 12.57 24.32 -18.35
N LYS A 110 11.65 23.96 -17.46
CA LYS A 110 11.88 24.02 -16.02
C LYS A 110 12.65 22.82 -15.44
N PHE A 111 12.63 21.66 -16.08
CA PHE A 111 13.25 20.43 -15.55
C PHE A 111 14.55 20.03 -16.25
N GLN A 112 15.28 20.96 -16.84
CA GLN A 112 16.51 20.68 -17.60
C GLN A 112 17.71 20.23 -16.75
N ASN A 113 17.72 20.54 -15.45
CA ASN A 113 18.85 20.31 -14.56
C ASN A 113 18.59 19.15 -13.58
N LEU A 114 17.61 18.28 -13.84
CA LEU A 114 17.41 17.10 -13.03
C LEU A 114 18.67 16.23 -13.02
N PRO A 115 19.08 15.71 -11.86
CA PRO A 115 20.23 14.83 -11.76
C PRO A 115 20.03 13.57 -12.62
N HIS A 116 21.09 13.10 -13.24
CA HIS A 116 21.13 11.82 -13.93
C HIS A 116 21.65 10.78 -12.95
N GLY A 117 20.79 10.31 -12.03
CA GLY A 117 21.14 9.26 -11.10
C GLY A 117 21.46 7.93 -11.82
N ASP A 118 22.17 7.07 -11.15
CA ASP A 118 22.53 5.75 -11.65
C ASP A 118 21.30 4.83 -11.74
N ASP A 119 21.36 3.85 -12.63
CA ASP A 119 20.39 2.75 -12.67
C ASP A 119 20.76 1.74 -11.57
N ASP A 120 20.50 2.12 -10.31
CA ASP A 120 20.80 1.25 -9.19
C ASP A 120 19.98 -0.04 -9.27
N TYR A 121 20.69 -1.15 -9.11
CA TYR A 121 20.07 -2.46 -8.95
C TYR A 121 19.37 -2.51 -7.58
N ILE A 122 18.04 -2.60 -7.59
CA ILE A 122 17.25 -2.90 -6.40
C ILE A 122 17.06 -4.43 -6.37
N PRO A 123 17.59 -5.13 -5.35
CA PRO A 123 17.41 -6.57 -5.25
C PRO A 123 15.91 -6.91 -5.16
N LYS A 124 15.52 -8.00 -5.82
CA LYS A 124 14.15 -8.48 -5.78
C LYS A 124 13.74 -8.82 -4.35
N SER A 125 12.56 -8.34 -3.96
CA SER A 125 12.00 -8.63 -2.65
C SER A 125 11.54 -10.09 -2.54
N SER A 126 11.75 -10.69 -1.38
CA SER A 126 11.36 -12.07 -1.09
C SER A 126 10.55 -12.10 0.22
N TYR A 127 9.30 -12.52 0.10
CA TYR A 127 8.43 -12.68 1.26
C TYR A 127 8.91 -13.83 2.15
N VAL A 128 9.08 -13.59 3.44
CA VAL A 128 9.51 -14.57 4.44
C VAL A 128 8.37 -14.89 5.39
N GLY A 129 7.79 -13.84 5.98
CA GLY A 129 6.78 -13.96 7.02
C GLY A 129 7.36 -14.32 8.39
N GLY A 130 6.50 -14.49 9.37
CA GLY A 130 6.92 -14.76 10.74
C GLY A 130 5.78 -14.61 11.73
N GLU A 131 6.14 -14.53 13.00
CA GLU A 131 5.22 -14.25 14.09
C GLU A 131 5.80 -13.13 14.96
N TYR A 132 4.94 -12.20 15.34
CA TYR A 132 5.27 -11.13 16.28
C TYR A 132 4.14 -10.95 17.28
N ARG A 133 4.47 -10.82 18.55
CA ARG A 133 3.54 -10.51 19.62
C ARG A 133 4.12 -9.40 20.49
N GLN A 134 3.32 -8.40 20.76
CA GLN A 134 3.66 -7.32 21.66
C GLN A 134 2.55 -7.11 22.68
N GLU A 135 2.91 -7.04 23.95
CA GLU A 135 2.02 -6.65 25.03
C GLU A 135 2.04 -5.14 25.21
N LYS A 136 0.87 -4.51 25.09
CA LYS A 136 0.63 -3.11 25.44
C LYS A 136 -0.69 -3.02 26.21
N ASN A 137 -0.81 -2.08 27.12
CA ASN A 137 -2.06 -1.82 27.83
C ASN A 137 -3.02 -1.06 26.90
N LEU A 138 -3.78 -1.77 26.09
CA LEU A 138 -4.71 -1.25 25.10
C LEU A 138 -6.13 -1.78 25.41
N GLU A 139 -7.15 -1.04 25.00
CA GLU A 139 -8.54 -1.51 25.07
C GLU A 139 -8.87 -2.61 24.06
N GLN A 140 -8.11 -2.67 22.96
CA GLN A 140 -8.34 -3.58 21.84
C GLN A 140 -7.08 -4.37 21.50
N VAL A 141 -7.29 -5.60 21.08
CA VAL A 141 -6.27 -6.41 20.40
C VAL A 141 -6.27 -6.04 18.91
N LYS A 142 -5.10 -5.78 18.37
CA LYS A 142 -4.89 -5.57 16.92
C LYS A 142 -4.26 -6.82 16.34
N LEU A 143 -4.95 -7.43 15.40
CA LEU A 143 -4.54 -8.65 14.72
C LEU A 143 -4.33 -8.36 13.23
N LEU A 144 -3.20 -8.78 12.70
CA LEU A 144 -2.93 -8.75 11.27
C LEU A 144 -2.42 -10.13 10.82
N LEU A 145 -3.15 -10.76 9.92
CA LEU A 145 -2.80 -12.04 9.30
C LEU A 145 -2.34 -11.77 7.88
N GLY A 146 -1.10 -12.12 7.56
CA GLY A 146 -0.51 -11.86 6.27
C GLY A 146 -0.21 -13.12 5.47
N PHE A 147 -0.09 -12.93 4.18
CA PHE A 147 0.18 -13.97 3.20
C PHE A 147 1.07 -13.40 2.11
N GLU A 148 1.91 -14.24 1.55
CA GLU A 148 2.58 -13.87 0.31
C GLU A 148 1.52 -13.53 -0.76
N GLY A 149 1.58 -12.31 -1.28
CA GLY A 149 0.72 -11.84 -2.35
C GLY A 149 1.30 -12.12 -3.74
N VAL A 150 0.79 -11.41 -4.73
CA VAL A 150 1.31 -11.43 -6.11
C VAL A 150 1.82 -10.04 -6.48
N ASP A 151 2.80 -9.98 -7.37
CA ASP A 151 3.25 -8.73 -7.94
C ASP A 151 2.21 -8.14 -8.93
N ILE A 152 2.40 -6.88 -9.30
CA ILE A 152 1.48 -6.13 -10.17
C ILE A 152 1.43 -6.66 -11.60
N HIS A 153 2.41 -7.45 -12.03
CA HIS A 153 2.52 -8.04 -13.37
C HIS A 153 1.96 -9.47 -13.44
N SER A 154 1.59 -10.04 -12.29
CA SER A 154 1.05 -11.39 -12.20
C SER A 154 -0.29 -11.54 -12.93
N ASP A 155 -0.48 -12.67 -13.61
CA ASP A 155 -1.78 -13.04 -14.20
C ASP A 155 -2.90 -13.13 -13.14
N LEU A 156 -2.54 -13.35 -11.87
CA LEU A 156 -3.48 -13.42 -10.75
C LEU A 156 -3.76 -12.06 -10.11
N TYR A 157 -3.16 -10.96 -10.57
CA TYR A 157 -3.32 -9.64 -9.97
C TYR A 157 -4.79 -9.23 -9.81
N TYR A 158 -5.57 -9.30 -10.89
CA TYR A 158 -6.98 -8.92 -10.85
C TYR A 158 -7.83 -9.90 -10.02
N ALA A 159 -7.54 -11.19 -10.12
CA ALA A 159 -8.21 -12.21 -9.33
C ALA A 159 -7.96 -12.01 -7.82
N THR A 160 -6.73 -11.70 -7.41
CA THR A 160 -6.37 -11.41 -6.02
C THR A 160 -7.09 -10.16 -5.51
N ARG A 161 -7.21 -9.12 -6.32
CA ARG A 161 -7.97 -7.91 -5.96
C ARG A 161 -9.46 -8.19 -5.77
N VAL A 162 -10.06 -8.96 -6.67
CA VAL A 162 -11.47 -9.36 -6.57
C VAL A 162 -11.68 -10.24 -5.34
N TYR A 163 -10.80 -11.23 -5.12
CA TYR A 163 -10.81 -12.09 -3.94
C TYR A 163 -10.75 -11.29 -2.64
N SER A 164 -9.78 -10.38 -2.52
CA SER A 164 -9.63 -9.50 -1.35
C SER A 164 -10.91 -8.69 -1.11
N THR A 165 -11.48 -8.09 -2.15
CA THR A 165 -12.68 -7.27 -2.02
C THR A 165 -13.91 -8.09 -1.61
N LEU A 166 -14.08 -9.27 -2.16
CA LEU A 166 -15.18 -10.18 -1.83
C LEU A 166 -15.05 -10.68 -0.38
N LEU A 167 -13.83 -11.02 0.03
CA LEU A 167 -13.54 -11.55 1.36
C LEU A 167 -13.76 -10.51 2.45
N GLY A 168 -13.16 -9.30 2.33
CA GLY A 168 -13.09 -8.38 3.46
C GLY A 168 -13.32 -6.90 3.15
N SER A 169 -13.76 -6.51 1.95
CA SER A 169 -13.97 -5.08 1.67
C SER A 169 -15.42 -4.65 1.82
N GLY A 170 -15.71 -3.93 2.92
CA GLY A 170 -17.00 -3.31 3.21
C GLY A 170 -18.03 -4.24 3.82
N MET A 171 -19.21 -3.67 4.14
CA MET A 171 -20.24 -4.32 4.95
C MET A 171 -20.85 -5.59 4.34
N SER A 172 -20.82 -5.77 3.04
CA SER A 172 -21.34 -6.96 2.36
C SER A 172 -20.29 -8.07 2.20
N SER A 173 -19.05 -7.87 2.65
CA SER A 173 -18.00 -8.86 2.56
C SER A 173 -18.19 -10.01 3.54
N ARG A 174 -17.64 -11.18 3.22
CA ARG A 174 -17.80 -12.38 4.06
C ARG A 174 -17.28 -12.21 5.47
N LEU A 175 -16.07 -11.69 5.64
CA LEU A 175 -15.50 -11.47 6.96
C LEU A 175 -16.38 -10.53 7.79
N PHE A 176 -16.86 -9.46 7.19
CA PHE A 176 -17.74 -8.53 7.89
C PHE A 176 -19.05 -9.20 8.32
N GLN A 177 -19.72 -9.91 7.40
CA GLN A 177 -20.98 -10.57 7.69
C GLN A 177 -20.84 -11.72 8.69
N GLU A 178 -19.82 -12.59 8.55
CA GLU A 178 -19.68 -13.77 9.40
C GLU A 178 -19.11 -13.45 10.78
N ILE A 179 -18.18 -12.52 10.87
CA ILE A 179 -17.40 -12.27 12.07
C ILE A 179 -17.95 -11.08 12.86
N ARG A 180 -18.28 -9.97 12.15
CA ARG A 180 -18.78 -8.75 12.81
C ARG A 180 -20.28 -8.79 13.02
N GLU A 181 -21.08 -9.00 11.97
CA GLU A 181 -22.55 -8.92 12.06
C GLU A 181 -23.16 -10.13 12.79
N LYS A 182 -22.78 -11.35 12.41
CA LYS A 182 -23.39 -12.56 13.00
C LYS A 182 -22.85 -12.89 14.40
N ARG A 183 -21.58 -12.63 14.67
CA ARG A 183 -20.93 -13.05 15.93
C ARG A 183 -20.51 -11.92 16.85
N GLY A 184 -20.38 -10.69 16.34
CA GLY A 184 -19.98 -9.54 17.15
C GLY A 184 -18.55 -9.61 17.69
N LEU A 185 -17.66 -10.40 17.08
CA LEU A 185 -16.31 -10.67 17.58
C LEU A 185 -15.31 -9.55 17.34
N VAL A 186 -15.62 -8.58 16.46
CA VAL A 186 -14.69 -7.52 16.09
C VAL A 186 -15.36 -6.17 16.00
N TYR A 187 -14.61 -5.11 16.29
CA TYR A 187 -15.01 -3.72 16.02
C TYR A 187 -14.77 -3.36 14.56
N SER A 188 -13.65 -3.84 14.00
CA SER A 188 -13.28 -3.64 12.61
C SER A 188 -12.65 -4.92 12.05
N ILE A 189 -12.96 -5.21 10.79
CA ILE A 189 -12.34 -6.29 10.04
C ILE A 189 -12.35 -5.95 8.55
N TYR A 190 -11.21 -6.17 7.90
CA TYR A 190 -11.10 -6.04 6.46
C TYR A 190 -9.95 -6.87 5.90
N SER A 191 -9.97 -7.13 4.61
CA SER A 191 -8.83 -7.66 3.88
C SER A 191 -8.38 -6.69 2.80
N SER A 192 -7.09 -6.66 2.55
CA SER A 192 -6.45 -5.86 1.50
C SER A 192 -5.28 -6.60 0.88
N GLY A 193 -4.76 -6.06 -0.21
CA GLY A 193 -3.53 -6.53 -0.82
C GLY A 193 -2.74 -5.37 -1.36
N ASP A 194 -1.43 -5.39 -1.09
CA ASP A 194 -0.46 -4.46 -1.64
C ASP A 194 0.33 -5.17 -2.74
N PHE A 195 0.44 -4.53 -3.89
CA PHE A 195 1.00 -5.11 -5.10
C PHE A 195 2.16 -4.24 -5.55
N PHE A 196 3.36 -4.78 -5.43
CA PHE A 196 4.60 -4.10 -5.82
C PHE A 196 5.07 -4.57 -7.20
N SER A 197 6.15 -4.00 -7.71
CA SER A 197 6.68 -4.36 -9.02
C SER A 197 7.27 -5.77 -9.08
N ASP A 198 7.70 -6.33 -7.95
CA ASP A 198 8.44 -7.59 -7.85
C ASP A 198 7.90 -8.56 -6.78
N SER A 199 6.94 -8.10 -5.98
CA SER A 199 6.36 -8.88 -4.88
C SER A 199 4.95 -8.39 -4.56
N GLY A 200 4.32 -8.95 -3.55
CA GLY A 200 3.05 -8.46 -3.02
C GLY A 200 2.72 -9.10 -1.69
N ILE A 201 1.77 -8.51 -1.02
CA ILE A 201 1.24 -8.97 0.27
C ILE A 201 -0.29 -9.01 0.17
N PHE A 202 -0.89 -10.04 0.73
CA PHE A 202 -2.30 -10.09 1.05
C PHE A 202 -2.45 -10.18 2.55
N TYR A 203 -3.37 -9.42 3.14
CA TYR A 203 -3.56 -9.45 4.59
C TYR A 203 -5.02 -9.27 5.01
N VAL A 204 -5.31 -9.75 6.21
CA VAL A 204 -6.56 -9.51 6.93
C VAL A 204 -6.23 -8.81 8.24
N TYR A 205 -6.84 -7.68 8.46
CA TYR A 205 -6.79 -6.93 9.71
C TYR A 205 -8.06 -7.16 10.53
N ALA A 206 -7.91 -7.26 11.85
CA ALA A 206 -9.02 -7.29 12.79
C ALA A 206 -8.69 -6.54 14.08
N GLY A 207 -9.60 -5.65 14.51
CA GLY A 207 -9.61 -5.04 15.83
C GLY A 207 -10.68 -5.68 16.70
N THR A 208 -10.27 -6.32 17.82
CA THR A 208 -11.15 -7.13 18.66
C THR A 208 -10.92 -6.86 20.15
N GLY A 209 -11.79 -7.36 21.01
CA GLY A 209 -11.59 -7.36 22.45
C GLY A 209 -10.73 -8.54 22.92
N HIS A 210 -10.18 -8.43 24.14
CA HIS A 210 -9.32 -9.46 24.73
C HIS A 210 -10.01 -10.82 24.91
N LYS A 211 -11.30 -10.80 25.20
CA LYS A 211 -12.08 -12.04 25.42
C LYS A 211 -12.44 -12.70 24.10
N GLU A 212 -12.72 -11.90 23.11
CA GLU A 212 -13.20 -12.32 21.80
C GLU A 212 -12.09 -12.91 20.91
N VAL A 213 -10.82 -12.57 21.15
CA VAL A 213 -9.68 -13.02 20.33
C VAL A 213 -9.57 -14.55 20.25
N LYS A 214 -9.89 -15.25 21.35
CA LYS A 214 -9.82 -16.73 21.41
C LYS A 214 -10.84 -17.41 20.49
N GLU A 215 -12.00 -16.78 20.31
CA GLU A 215 -13.03 -17.26 19.40
C GLU A 215 -12.78 -16.75 17.97
N LEU A 216 -12.27 -15.53 17.85
CA LEU A 216 -12.00 -14.90 16.55
C LEU A 216 -11.02 -15.70 15.68
N ILE A 217 -9.89 -16.14 16.26
CA ILE A 217 -8.81 -16.78 15.48
C ILE A 217 -9.29 -18.06 14.78
N PRO A 218 -9.93 -19.04 15.46
CA PRO A 218 -10.48 -20.20 14.77
C PRO A 218 -11.48 -19.86 13.68
N VAL A 219 -12.44 -18.97 13.97
CA VAL A 219 -13.45 -18.55 12.99
C VAL A 219 -12.81 -17.87 11.78
N LEU A 220 -11.81 -17.03 12.00
CA LEU A 220 -11.09 -16.36 10.90
C LEU A 220 -10.32 -17.37 10.05
N CYS A 221 -9.62 -18.31 10.68
CA CYS A 221 -8.94 -19.41 9.98
C CYS A 221 -9.92 -20.25 9.16
N ASP A 222 -11.09 -20.55 9.69
CA ASP A 222 -12.13 -21.28 8.96
C ASP A 222 -12.59 -20.50 7.74
N GLN A 223 -12.83 -19.19 7.87
CA GLN A 223 -13.22 -18.33 6.74
C GLN A 223 -12.14 -18.26 5.65
N LEU A 224 -10.88 -18.23 6.03
CA LEU A 224 -9.75 -18.24 5.12
C LEU A 224 -9.51 -19.61 4.45
N ASN A 225 -9.84 -20.72 5.15
CA ASN A 225 -9.72 -22.07 4.64
C ASN A 225 -10.93 -22.53 3.82
N ILE A 226 -12.05 -21.82 3.88
CA ILE A 226 -13.23 -22.12 3.06
C ILE A 226 -12.81 -22.04 1.59
N ASN A 227 -13.09 -23.12 0.85
CA ASN A 227 -12.78 -23.20 -0.57
C ASN A 227 -13.47 -22.07 -1.35
N ALA A 228 -12.78 -21.50 -2.32
CA ALA A 228 -13.36 -20.50 -3.22
C ALA A 228 -14.57 -21.06 -3.98
N ASN A 229 -14.70 -22.37 -4.10
CA ASN A 229 -15.92 -23.03 -4.63
C ASN A 229 -17.20 -22.74 -3.83
N THR A 230 -17.08 -22.13 -2.65
CA THR A 230 -18.25 -21.65 -1.90
C THR A 230 -18.65 -20.22 -2.26
N PHE A 231 -17.83 -19.51 -3.03
CA PHE A 231 -18.23 -18.22 -3.58
C PHE A 231 -19.28 -18.42 -4.67
N THR A 232 -20.28 -17.57 -4.65
CA THR A 232 -21.37 -17.63 -5.63
C THR A 232 -21.14 -16.65 -6.77
N GLU A 233 -21.74 -16.94 -7.92
CA GLU A 233 -21.77 -16.01 -9.05
C GLU A 233 -22.42 -14.65 -8.68
N GLU A 234 -23.36 -14.66 -7.75
CA GLU A 234 -24.00 -13.46 -7.25
C GLU A 234 -22.99 -12.58 -6.47
N GLU A 235 -22.20 -13.18 -5.58
CA GLU A 235 -21.15 -12.47 -4.82
C GLU A 235 -20.09 -11.91 -5.77
N LEU A 236 -19.64 -12.69 -6.73
CA LEU A 236 -18.68 -12.26 -7.75
C LEU A 236 -19.22 -11.08 -8.56
N THR A 237 -20.46 -11.17 -9.02
CA THR A 237 -21.12 -10.11 -9.80
C THR A 237 -21.25 -8.81 -8.99
N LYS A 238 -21.69 -8.90 -7.73
CA LYS A 238 -21.76 -7.74 -6.82
C LYS A 238 -20.38 -7.11 -6.60
N THR A 239 -19.36 -7.93 -6.44
CA THR A 239 -17.97 -7.45 -6.23
C THR A 239 -17.45 -6.74 -7.47
N LYS A 240 -17.64 -7.30 -8.66
CA LYS A 240 -17.29 -6.65 -9.93
C LYS A 240 -18.01 -5.31 -10.11
N ALA A 241 -19.30 -5.25 -9.80
CA ALA A 241 -20.07 -4.01 -9.84
C ALA A 241 -19.52 -2.95 -8.89
N LYS A 242 -19.10 -3.35 -7.68
CA LYS A 242 -18.45 -2.46 -6.71
C LYS A 242 -17.14 -1.87 -7.25
N PHE A 243 -16.31 -2.67 -7.90
CA PHE A 243 -15.10 -2.18 -8.57
C PHE A 243 -15.43 -1.14 -9.64
N LYS A 244 -16.40 -1.41 -10.51
CA LYS A 244 -16.82 -0.46 -11.56
C LYS A 244 -17.25 0.89 -10.97
N VAL A 245 -18.09 0.84 -9.95
CA VAL A 245 -18.53 2.08 -9.26
C VAL A 245 -17.34 2.81 -8.65
N GLY A 246 -16.40 2.10 -8.03
CA GLY A 246 -15.19 2.71 -7.44
C GLY A 246 -14.31 3.40 -8.49
N ILE A 247 -14.09 2.76 -9.62
CA ILE A 247 -13.32 3.30 -10.75
C ILE A 247 -14.00 4.56 -11.31
N LEU A 248 -15.30 4.48 -11.62
CA LEU A 248 -16.06 5.60 -12.18
C LEU A 248 -16.08 6.80 -11.24
N LYS A 249 -16.27 6.58 -9.94
CA LYS A 249 -16.15 7.66 -8.93
C LYS A 249 -14.74 8.25 -8.86
N GLY A 250 -13.72 7.42 -9.05
CA GLY A 250 -12.33 7.87 -9.13
C GLY A 250 -12.10 8.85 -10.28
N GLU A 251 -12.75 8.62 -11.41
CA GLU A 251 -12.66 9.49 -12.59
C GLU A 251 -13.26 10.89 -12.39
N GLU A 252 -14.18 11.05 -11.45
CA GLU A 252 -14.74 12.36 -11.10
C GLU A 252 -13.73 13.24 -10.34
N SER A 253 -12.73 12.63 -9.71
CA SER A 253 -11.68 13.32 -8.94
C SER A 253 -10.44 13.61 -9.81
N ILE A 254 -10.18 14.89 -10.06
CA ILE A 254 -8.98 15.36 -10.78
C ILE A 254 -7.70 14.84 -10.12
N SER A 255 -7.62 14.88 -8.79
CA SER A 255 -6.47 14.39 -8.03
C SER A 255 -6.28 12.87 -8.18
N THR A 256 -7.38 12.10 -8.14
CA THR A 256 -7.34 10.65 -8.33
C THR A 256 -6.87 10.31 -9.75
N ARG A 257 -7.40 10.98 -10.76
CA ARG A 257 -6.98 10.79 -12.17
C ARG A 257 -5.50 11.10 -12.36
N CYS A 258 -5.02 12.23 -11.84
CA CYS A 258 -3.62 12.62 -11.91
C CYS A 258 -2.71 11.55 -11.31
N ARG A 259 -3.02 11.09 -10.09
CA ARG A 259 -2.25 10.04 -9.40
C ARG A 259 -2.33 8.69 -10.13
N SER A 260 -3.51 8.30 -10.58
CA SER A 260 -3.72 7.04 -11.30
C SER A 260 -2.93 6.98 -12.60
N ASN A 261 -2.92 8.08 -13.37
CA ASN A 261 -2.14 8.17 -14.62
C ASN A 261 -0.64 8.05 -14.37
N ALA A 262 -0.10 8.77 -13.36
CA ALA A 262 1.30 8.68 -13.00
C ALA A 262 1.69 7.26 -12.55
N SER A 263 0.93 6.68 -11.63
CA SER A 263 1.18 5.33 -11.13
C SER A 263 1.07 4.28 -12.24
N SER A 264 0.06 4.40 -13.12
CA SER A 264 -0.10 3.49 -14.25
C SER A 264 1.11 3.53 -15.18
N TYR A 265 1.62 4.72 -15.48
CA TYR A 265 2.78 4.87 -16.35
C TYR A 265 4.06 4.32 -15.69
N LEU A 266 4.31 4.64 -14.42
CA LEU A 266 5.47 4.13 -13.67
C LEU A 266 5.49 2.60 -13.60
N MET A 267 4.34 1.98 -13.35
CA MET A 267 4.23 0.53 -13.14
C MET A 267 4.13 -0.27 -14.43
N HIS A 268 3.56 0.29 -15.49
CA HIS A 268 3.23 -0.46 -16.71
C HIS A 268 3.80 0.16 -17.98
N ASN A 269 4.54 1.27 -17.87
CA ASN A 269 5.04 2.07 -18.98
C ASN A 269 3.93 2.53 -19.98
N LYS A 270 2.70 2.60 -19.49
CA LYS A 270 1.52 3.11 -20.22
C LYS A 270 0.44 3.60 -19.26
N VAL A 271 -0.34 4.58 -19.69
CA VAL A 271 -1.56 4.96 -18.99
C VAL A 271 -2.67 4.00 -19.42
N ARG A 272 -3.19 3.22 -18.47
CA ARG A 272 -4.31 2.30 -18.70
C ARG A 272 -5.63 3.04 -18.54
N SER A 273 -6.55 2.82 -19.46
CA SER A 273 -7.89 3.41 -19.36
C SER A 273 -8.73 2.72 -18.27
N PRO A 274 -9.73 3.43 -17.73
CA PRO A 274 -10.73 2.82 -16.84
C PRO A 274 -11.41 1.59 -17.46
N ASP A 275 -11.71 1.64 -18.76
CA ASP A 275 -12.34 0.54 -19.50
C ASP A 275 -11.44 -0.69 -19.60
N GLU A 276 -10.12 -0.49 -19.81
CA GLU A 276 -9.15 -1.59 -19.79
C GLU A 276 -9.14 -2.28 -18.42
N PHE A 277 -9.16 -1.50 -17.34
CA PHE A 277 -9.19 -2.05 -16.00
C PHE A 277 -10.51 -2.79 -15.70
N ILE A 278 -11.64 -2.19 -16.06
CA ILE A 278 -12.96 -2.79 -15.91
C ILE A 278 -13.05 -4.10 -16.69
N SER A 279 -12.56 -4.14 -17.93
CA SER A 279 -12.56 -5.37 -18.76
C SER A 279 -11.77 -6.50 -18.09
N LYS A 280 -10.62 -6.19 -17.46
CA LYS A 280 -9.84 -7.17 -16.72
C LYS A 280 -10.55 -7.68 -15.46
N ILE A 281 -11.22 -6.81 -14.72
CA ILE A 281 -12.07 -7.22 -13.59
C ILE A 281 -13.23 -8.09 -14.05
N ASP A 282 -13.87 -7.74 -15.15
CA ASP A 282 -14.99 -8.52 -15.71
C ASP A 282 -14.58 -9.92 -16.18
N SER A 283 -13.34 -10.08 -16.64
CA SER A 283 -12.83 -11.39 -17.09
C SER A 283 -12.56 -12.38 -15.96
N VAL A 284 -12.45 -11.93 -14.70
CA VAL A 284 -12.21 -12.82 -13.54
C VAL A 284 -13.35 -13.79 -13.34
N GLN A 285 -13.05 -15.08 -13.18
CA GLN A 285 -14.01 -16.15 -12.91
C GLN A 285 -13.85 -16.71 -11.49
N LEU A 286 -14.81 -17.48 -11.00
CA LEU A 286 -14.73 -18.12 -9.68
C LEU A 286 -13.49 -19.00 -9.53
N GLU A 287 -13.09 -19.70 -10.58
CA GLU A 287 -11.87 -20.55 -10.61
C GLU A 287 -10.57 -19.74 -10.39
N ASP A 288 -10.55 -18.48 -10.82
CA ASP A 288 -9.38 -17.61 -10.65
C ASP A 288 -9.25 -17.17 -9.19
N LEU A 289 -10.38 -17.02 -8.47
CA LEU A 289 -10.37 -16.74 -7.03
C LEU A 289 -9.74 -17.89 -6.23
N GLU A 290 -9.97 -19.16 -6.66
CA GLU A 290 -9.34 -20.33 -6.04
C GLU A 290 -7.81 -20.33 -6.24
N LYS A 291 -7.35 -19.95 -7.42
CA LYS A 291 -5.90 -19.80 -7.71
C LYS A 291 -5.29 -18.67 -6.88
N ALA A 292 -5.99 -17.55 -6.73
CA ALA A 292 -5.54 -16.42 -5.93
C ALA A 292 -5.42 -16.74 -4.44
N ARG A 293 -6.23 -17.68 -3.92
CA ARG A 293 -6.23 -18.11 -2.52
C ARG A 293 -5.06 -19.03 -2.14
N LYS A 294 -4.51 -19.80 -3.08
CA LYS A 294 -3.56 -20.92 -2.83
C LYS A 294 -2.15 -20.51 -2.42
N LYS A 295 -1.94 -19.45 -1.64
CA LYS A 295 -0.61 -19.06 -1.19
C LYS A 295 -0.39 -19.29 0.31
N ASN A 296 0.86 -19.56 0.70
CA ASN A 296 1.30 -19.91 2.05
C ASN A 296 0.86 -18.88 3.09
N ILE A 297 0.30 -19.38 4.20
CA ILE A 297 -0.18 -18.57 5.33
C ILE A 297 1.01 -18.24 6.23
N THR A 298 1.15 -16.98 6.57
CA THR A 298 1.99 -16.51 7.67
C THR A 298 1.12 -15.75 8.66
N ILE A 299 1.26 -16.05 9.93
CA ILE A 299 0.41 -15.48 10.98
C ILE A 299 1.20 -14.44 11.74
N LEU A 300 0.72 -13.21 11.74
CA LEU A 300 1.18 -12.15 12.61
C LEU A 300 0.11 -11.81 13.62
N VAL A 301 0.43 -11.90 14.89
CA VAL A 301 -0.46 -11.51 15.97
C VAL A 301 0.19 -10.41 16.78
N VAL A 302 -0.41 -9.22 16.81
CA VAL A 302 -0.08 -8.23 17.82
C VAL A 302 -1.17 -8.24 18.86
N THR A 303 -0.88 -8.80 20.01
CA THR A 303 -1.83 -8.88 21.12
C THR A 303 -1.44 -7.93 22.23
N ASN A 304 -2.45 -7.49 22.96
CA ASN A 304 -2.28 -7.10 24.34
C ASN A 304 -2.27 -8.37 25.20
N GLY A 305 -1.31 -8.45 26.12
CA GLY A 305 -1.13 -9.65 26.90
C GLY A 305 -2.34 -10.04 27.74
N ALA A 306 -2.74 -11.28 27.63
CA ALA A 306 -3.21 -12.20 28.65
C ALA A 306 -3.11 -13.63 28.09
#